data_1c71093dc7b2d63c8c08f5765667708c
#
_entry.id   1c71093dc7b2d63c8c08f5765667708c
#
_cell.length_a   1.000
_cell.length_b   1.000
_cell.length_c   1.000
_cell.angle_alpha   90.00
_cell.angle_beta   90.00
_cell.angle_gamma   90.00
#
_symmetry.space_group_name_H-M   'P 1'
#
loop_
_entity.id
_entity.type
_entity.pdbx_description
1 polymer ?
#
loop_
_entity_poly.entity_id
_entity_poly.type
_entity_poly.pdbx_seq_one_letter_code
_entity_poly.pdbx_strand_id
1 'polypeptide(L)'
;MKNWMLSLFLVLTTGLTLSAQSTVTGKITHDGLQRTYRFYIPLNLKAGQKLPLVFNLHGLGSNGIQQEFYGDFRKIADTAGFFIVHPDGTKHPSLGQNYWNVGVEPSGVDDLGFLEALLDTLSFQYPIDLSKVFCTGMSNGGFMSYFMACNSDRFAAIASVTGSMTTPMLQNCGRSTPIPVMEIHGTADEVVPYDGSSGVESIDEVLKFWTQLNKTPTNPQVIKVLDTNVNDNCTAEHYIYPAYGSSASVEHFKIIGGGHTWPGAIINIGVTNQDISASKEIWRFFSQTKKTTAIHQTTGLQNLAVQYSADASQVTIVPENSESRFVVSCHDLQGREYFSRQLNGQSTLDLFELLPGNYYLQIRSANQFKIFRFFKQ
;
A
#
# COMPACT_ATOMS: atom_id res chain seq x y z
N MET A 1 5.91 -59.60 47.64
CA MET A 1 6.28 -58.95 46.34
C MET A 1 5.13 -58.04 45.96
N LYS A 2 5.33 -56.71 46.13
CA LYS A 2 4.31 -55.69 45.78
C LYS A 2 4.81 -54.96 44.55
N ASN A 3 4.09 -55.17 43.43
CA ASN A 3 4.32 -54.50 42.16
C ASN A 3 3.77 -53.06 42.24
N TRP A 4 4.63 -52.08 42.13
CA TRP A 4 4.25 -50.68 41.93
C TRP A 4 4.22 -50.40 40.43
N MET A 5 3.02 -50.20 39.87
CA MET A 5 2.83 -49.65 38.54
C MET A 5 2.98 -48.12 38.59
N LEU A 6 4.04 -47.63 37.98
CA LEU A 6 4.25 -46.20 37.77
C LEU A 6 3.45 -45.77 36.52
N SER A 7 2.34 -45.08 36.74
CA SER A 7 1.56 -44.47 35.63
C SER A 7 2.21 -43.13 35.24
N LEU A 8 2.80 -43.11 34.05
CA LEU A 8 3.39 -41.91 33.45
C LEU A 8 2.27 -41.07 32.86
N PHE A 9 1.88 -39.99 33.51
CA PHE A 9 0.97 -38.98 32.96
C PHE A 9 1.73 -38.09 31.95
N LEU A 10 1.49 -38.29 30.67
CA LEU A 10 1.99 -37.40 29.60
C LEU A 10 1.11 -36.15 29.58
N VAL A 11 1.56 -35.04 30.16
CA VAL A 11 0.91 -33.74 30.06
C VAL A 11 1.21 -33.15 28.68
N LEU A 12 0.25 -33.27 27.76
CA LEU A 12 0.28 -32.56 26.51
C LEU A 12 0.01 -31.07 26.76
N THR A 13 1.05 -30.26 26.89
CA THR A 13 0.93 -28.80 26.88
C THR A 13 0.65 -28.34 25.44
N THR A 14 -0.61 -28.15 25.10
CA THR A 14 -0.99 -27.40 23.90
C THR A 14 -0.59 -25.95 24.13
N GLY A 15 0.52 -25.55 23.55
CA GLY A 15 0.94 -24.15 23.51
C GLY A 15 -0.09 -23.34 22.76
N LEU A 16 -0.98 -22.66 23.46
CA LEU A 16 -1.78 -21.56 22.94
C LEU A 16 -0.79 -20.44 22.58
N THR A 17 -0.42 -20.33 21.32
CA THR A 17 0.25 -19.13 20.82
C THR A 17 -0.78 -18.00 20.85
N LEU A 18 -0.80 -17.22 21.94
CA LEU A 18 -1.43 -15.92 21.93
C LEU A 18 -0.66 -15.06 20.90
N SER A 19 -1.21 -14.92 19.71
CA SER A 19 -0.75 -13.90 18.77
C SER A 19 -1.11 -12.56 19.37
N ALA A 20 -0.14 -11.90 19.99
CA ALA A 20 -0.31 -10.55 20.51
C ALA A 20 -0.38 -9.58 19.33
N GLN A 21 -1.34 -8.65 19.37
CA GLN A 21 -1.37 -7.44 18.56
C GLN A 21 0.02 -6.81 18.55
N SER A 22 0.63 -6.64 17.37
CA SER A 22 1.98 -6.08 17.31
C SER A 22 2.17 -5.15 16.11
N THR A 23 2.70 -3.97 16.40
CA THR A 23 3.33 -3.12 15.38
C THR A 23 4.81 -3.46 15.33
N VAL A 24 5.27 -3.94 14.19
CA VAL A 24 6.69 -4.21 13.90
C VAL A 24 7.26 -3.00 13.17
N THR A 25 8.44 -2.54 13.58
CA THR A 25 9.20 -1.54 12.83
C THR A 25 10.22 -2.24 11.93
N GLY A 26 10.32 -1.79 10.69
CA GLY A 26 11.27 -2.33 9.73
C GLY A 26 11.92 -1.25 8.90
N LYS A 27 12.88 -1.67 8.08
CA LYS A 27 13.57 -0.81 7.14
C LYS A 27 13.94 -1.59 5.89
N ILE A 28 13.91 -0.93 4.75
CA ILE A 28 14.46 -1.44 3.49
C ILE A 28 15.37 -0.39 2.88
N THR A 29 16.30 -0.81 2.04
CA THR A 29 17.09 0.10 1.23
C THR A 29 16.49 0.16 -0.16
N HIS A 30 16.17 1.37 -0.64
CA HIS A 30 15.70 1.65 -1.99
C HIS A 30 16.51 2.79 -2.57
N ASP A 31 17.09 2.60 -3.75
CA ASP A 31 17.98 3.57 -4.43
C ASP A 31 19.07 4.17 -3.53
N GLY A 32 19.69 3.30 -2.71
CA GLY A 32 20.74 3.71 -1.76
C GLY A 32 20.25 4.41 -0.50
N LEU A 33 18.94 4.71 -0.40
CA LEU A 33 18.34 5.34 0.76
C LEU A 33 17.77 4.30 1.71
N GLN A 34 18.05 4.40 2.99
CA GLN A 34 17.40 3.59 4.01
C GLN A 34 16.02 4.19 4.32
N ARG A 35 14.95 3.42 4.08
CA ARG A 35 13.56 3.82 4.28
C ARG A 35 12.96 2.98 5.40
N THR A 36 12.28 3.64 6.32
CA THR A 36 11.65 3.03 7.49
C THR A 36 10.17 2.85 7.31
N TYR A 37 9.58 1.90 8.03
CA TYR A 37 8.14 1.67 8.05
C TYR A 37 7.70 1.05 9.38
N ARG A 38 6.41 1.17 9.66
CA ARG A 38 5.70 0.46 10.73
C ARG A 38 4.70 -0.49 10.09
N PHE A 39 4.67 -1.71 10.55
CA PHE A 39 3.78 -2.74 10.02
C PHE A 39 2.93 -3.35 11.13
N TYR A 40 1.63 -3.19 11.01
CA TYR A 40 0.67 -3.70 11.96
C TYR A 40 0.17 -5.07 11.55
N ILE A 41 0.28 -6.04 12.44
CA ILE A 41 -0.19 -7.41 12.28
C ILE A 41 -1.48 -7.55 13.10
N PRO A 42 -2.64 -7.85 12.47
CA PRO A 42 -3.90 -7.97 13.19
C PRO A 42 -3.91 -9.17 14.13
N LEU A 43 -4.78 -9.09 15.13
CA LEU A 43 -5.08 -10.23 16.00
C LEU A 43 -5.67 -11.38 15.15
N ASN A 44 -5.45 -12.62 15.61
CA ASN A 44 -6.09 -13.81 15.05
C ASN A 44 -5.72 -14.17 13.59
N LEU A 45 -4.50 -13.85 13.15
CA LEU A 45 -3.97 -14.35 11.88
C LEU A 45 -3.96 -15.90 11.90
N LYS A 46 -4.74 -16.51 11.01
CA LYS A 46 -4.82 -17.98 10.91
C LYS A 46 -3.72 -18.50 9.99
N ALA A 47 -3.15 -19.65 10.34
CA ALA A 47 -2.15 -20.32 9.50
C ALA A 47 -2.70 -20.57 8.09
N GLY A 48 -1.92 -20.19 7.07
CA GLY A 48 -2.29 -20.35 5.65
C GLY A 48 -3.30 -19.34 5.10
N GLN A 49 -3.85 -18.45 5.92
CA GLN A 49 -4.75 -17.40 5.47
C GLN A 49 -3.95 -16.24 4.87
N LYS A 50 -4.28 -15.82 3.65
CA LYS A 50 -3.80 -14.57 3.07
C LYS A 50 -4.75 -13.43 3.42
N LEU A 51 -4.18 -12.31 3.87
CA LEU A 51 -4.95 -11.13 4.26
C LEU A 51 -4.68 -9.93 3.34
N PRO A 52 -5.66 -9.02 3.19
CA PRO A 52 -5.45 -7.74 2.53
C PRO A 52 -4.33 -6.91 3.20
N LEU A 53 -3.76 -5.97 2.45
CA LEU A 53 -2.80 -4.98 2.96
C LEU A 53 -3.28 -3.56 2.63
N VAL A 54 -3.26 -2.69 3.63
CA VAL A 54 -3.51 -1.25 3.49
C VAL A 54 -2.22 -0.48 3.72
N PHE A 55 -1.78 0.28 2.71
CA PHE A 55 -0.79 1.34 2.85
C PHE A 55 -1.51 2.58 3.36
N ASN A 56 -1.06 3.15 4.49
CA ASN A 56 -1.62 4.36 5.08
C ASN A 56 -0.52 5.43 5.18
N LEU A 57 -0.54 6.38 4.24
CA LEU A 57 0.53 7.33 3.99
C LEU A 57 0.32 8.63 4.76
N HIS A 58 1.37 9.13 5.40
CA HIS A 58 1.33 10.37 6.18
C HIS A 58 1.33 11.64 5.30
N GLY A 59 0.88 12.76 5.87
CA GLY A 59 0.95 14.08 5.27
C GLY A 59 2.35 14.72 5.36
N LEU A 60 2.54 15.86 4.68
CA LEU A 60 3.76 16.65 4.73
C LEU A 60 4.12 17.00 6.19
N GLY A 61 5.38 16.81 6.55
CA GLY A 61 5.89 17.09 7.90
C GLY A 61 5.61 16.02 8.95
N SER A 62 4.75 15.04 8.64
CA SER A 62 4.39 13.94 9.51
C SER A 62 5.30 12.71 9.31
N ASN A 63 4.90 11.55 9.84
CA ASN A 63 5.61 10.28 9.73
C ASN A 63 4.66 9.10 9.97
N GLY A 64 5.16 7.87 9.79
CA GLY A 64 4.37 6.65 9.95
C GLY A 64 3.79 6.46 11.34
N ILE A 65 4.50 6.89 12.42
CA ILE A 65 3.98 6.82 13.79
C ILE A 65 2.77 7.72 13.96
N GLN A 66 2.89 8.98 13.51
CA GLN A 66 1.79 9.96 13.64
C GLN A 66 0.58 9.53 12.81
N GLN A 67 0.79 9.00 11.60
CA GLN A 67 -0.29 8.50 10.76
C GLN A 67 -0.98 7.26 11.35
N GLU A 68 -0.23 6.36 12.00
CA GLU A 68 -0.80 5.20 12.69
C GLU A 68 -1.79 5.61 13.79
N PHE A 69 -1.54 6.74 14.46
CA PHE A 69 -2.42 7.25 15.51
C PHE A 69 -3.55 8.15 14.98
N TYR A 70 -3.26 9.00 14.01
CA TYR A 70 -4.22 9.99 13.50
C TYR A 70 -5.24 9.36 12.55
N GLY A 71 -4.79 8.52 11.62
CA GLY A 71 -5.62 7.72 10.72
C GLY A 71 -5.67 6.26 11.17
N ASP A 72 -6.13 5.98 12.40
CA ASP A 72 -6.03 4.66 13.02
C ASP A 72 -6.99 3.64 12.40
N PHE A 73 -6.43 2.55 11.89
CA PHE A 73 -7.16 1.39 11.37
C PHE A 73 -7.04 0.14 12.26
N ARG A 74 -6.24 0.15 13.32
CA ARG A 74 -5.83 -1.07 14.05
C ARG A 74 -7.00 -1.87 14.59
N LYS A 75 -7.99 -1.21 15.26
CA LYS A 75 -9.19 -1.89 15.76
C LYS A 75 -10.05 -2.50 14.63
N ILE A 76 -10.05 -1.85 13.46
CA ILE A 76 -10.76 -2.35 12.28
C ILE A 76 -10.01 -3.57 11.74
N ALA A 77 -8.68 -3.47 11.64
CA ALA A 77 -7.82 -4.56 11.19
C ALA A 77 -7.94 -5.82 12.05
N ASP A 78 -8.04 -5.67 13.37
CA ASP A 78 -8.23 -6.79 14.30
C ASP A 78 -9.55 -7.54 14.08
N THR A 79 -10.61 -6.82 13.76
CA THR A 79 -11.93 -7.42 13.55
C THR A 79 -12.15 -7.93 12.13
N ALA A 80 -11.61 -7.21 11.14
CA ALA A 80 -11.81 -7.52 9.72
C ALA A 80 -10.71 -8.39 9.10
N GLY A 81 -9.54 -8.47 9.72
CA GLY A 81 -8.41 -9.28 9.28
C GLY A 81 -7.68 -8.68 8.07
N PHE A 82 -6.88 -7.64 8.28
CA PHE A 82 -5.98 -7.08 7.26
C PHE A 82 -4.71 -6.50 7.90
N PHE A 83 -3.64 -6.47 7.13
CA PHE A 83 -2.39 -5.81 7.51
C PHE A 83 -2.44 -4.32 7.21
N ILE A 84 -1.67 -3.52 7.97
CA ILE A 84 -1.50 -2.10 7.71
C ILE A 84 -0.01 -1.79 7.67
N VAL A 85 0.42 -1.00 6.70
CA VAL A 85 1.78 -0.46 6.66
C VAL A 85 1.74 1.07 6.64
N HIS A 86 2.55 1.67 7.52
CA HIS A 86 2.76 3.11 7.63
C HIS A 86 4.24 3.37 7.32
N PRO A 87 4.60 3.56 6.04
CA PRO A 87 5.98 3.88 5.67
C PRO A 87 6.30 5.36 5.95
N ASP A 88 7.59 5.67 6.03
CA ASP A 88 8.08 7.04 6.16
C ASP A 88 8.54 7.59 4.81
N GLY A 89 8.09 8.79 4.47
CA GLY A 89 8.60 9.59 3.37
C GLY A 89 10.03 10.09 3.65
N THR A 90 10.68 10.63 2.63
CA THR A 90 12.00 11.26 2.76
C THR A 90 11.90 12.72 3.20
N LYS A 91 13.04 13.34 3.45
CA LYS A 91 13.09 14.78 3.71
C LYS A 91 12.97 15.58 2.40
N HIS A 92 12.01 16.49 2.35
CA HIS A 92 11.90 17.43 1.23
C HIS A 92 13.15 18.30 1.15
N PRO A 93 13.78 18.41 -0.03
CA PRO A 93 15.10 19.10 -0.16
C PRO A 93 15.11 20.53 0.37
N SER A 94 14.05 21.28 0.14
CA SER A 94 13.95 22.70 0.52
C SER A 94 13.30 22.93 1.87
N LEU A 95 12.33 22.10 2.27
CA LEU A 95 11.55 22.29 3.49
C LEU A 95 12.12 21.52 4.69
N GLY A 96 12.95 20.50 4.47
CA GLY A 96 13.49 19.64 5.52
C GLY A 96 12.44 18.78 6.24
N GLN A 97 11.19 18.79 5.78
CA GLN A 97 10.07 18.03 6.32
C GLN A 97 9.91 16.70 5.58
N ASN A 98 9.39 15.67 6.25
CA ASN A 98 9.06 14.41 5.58
C ASN A 98 7.96 14.64 4.54
N TYR A 99 8.10 14.03 3.37
CA TYR A 99 7.13 14.17 2.29
C TYR A 99 7.16 12.96 1.35
N TRP A 100 6.19 12.90 0.47
CA TRP A 100 6.12 12.01 -0.68
C TRP A 100 6.34 12.80 -1.96
N ASN A 101 7.27 12.35 -2.80
CA ASN A 101 7.46 12.91 -4.13
C ASN A 101 6.40 12.34 -5.08
N VAL A 102 5.48 13.20 -5.46
CA VAL A 102 4.36 12.88 -6.35
C VAL A 102 4.63 13.28 -7.81
N GLY A 103 5.90 13.30 -8.20
CA GLY A 103 6.33 13.59 -9.57
C GLY A 103 6.40 15.08 -9.94
N VAL A 104 6.26 15.98 -8.96
CA VAL A 104 6.36 17.44 -9.19
C VAL A 104 7.70 18.03 -8.77
N GLU A 105 8.44 17.34 -7.91
CA GLU A 105 9.73 17.78 -7.42
C GLU A 105 10.86 17.07 -8.17
N PRO A 106 11.86 17.82 -8.67
CA PRO A 106 13.01 17.21 -9.34
C PRO A 106 14.02 16.59 -8.35
N SER A 107 13.56 16.17 -7.17
CA SER A 107 14.41 15.65 -6.10
C SER A 107 15.11 14.32 -6.46
N GLY A 108 14.64 13.64 -7.49
CA GLY A 108 15.16 12.33 -7.88
C GLY A 108 14.79 11.18 -6.93
N VAL A 109 14.02 11.42 -5.87
CA VAL A 109 13.57 10.34 -4.96
C VAL A 109 12.41 9.58 -5.59
N ASP A 110 12.59 8.28 -5.76
CA ASP A 110 11.58 7.37 -6.29
C ASP A 110 10.72 6.78 -5.16
N ASP A 111 9.71 7.52 -4.71
CA ASP A 111 8.78 7.04 -3.69
C ASP A 111 7.81 5.98 -4.24
N LEU A 112 7.47 6.01 -5.52
CA LEU A 112 6.65 5.00 -6.17
C LEU A 112 7.37 3.64 -6.11
N GLY A 113 8.59 3.57 -6.61
CA GLY A 113 9.39 2.35 -6.58
C GLY A 113 9.69 1.87 -5.15
N PHE A 114 9.88 2.80 -4.19
CA PHE A 114 10.01 2.43 -2.78
C PHE A 114 8.76 1.73 -2.25
N LEU A 115 7.55 2.26 -2.48
CA LEU A 115 6.31 1.65 -2.00
C LEU A 115 6.04 0.29 -2.65
N GLU A 116 6.38 0.12 -3.93
CA GLU A 116 6.32 -1.18 -4.60
C GLU A 116 7.35 -2.17 -4.04
N ALA A 117 8.59 -1.74 -3.80
CA ALA A 117 9.62 -2.58 -3.18
C ALA A 117 9.26 -2.98 -1.75
N LEU A 118 8.61 -2.08 -1.00
CA LEU A 118 8.09 -2.38 0.33
C LEU A 118 6.96 -3.42 0.26
N LEU A 119 6.03 -3.31 -0.69
CA LEU A 119 5.01 -4.33 -0.93
C LEU A 119 5.65 -5.70 -1.21
N ASP A 120 6.66 -5.75 -2.08
CA ASP A 120 7.37 -6.98 -2.40
C ASP A 120 8.02 -7.59 -1.14
N THR A 121 8.70 -6.77 -0.35
CA THR A 121 9.34 -7.19 0.90
C THR A 121 8.33 -7.76 1.90
N LEU A 122 7.22 -7.04 2.10
CA LEU A 122 6.17 -7.47 3.05
C LEU A 122 5.44 -8.72 2.56
N SER A 123 5.10 -8.81 1.27
CA SER A 123 4.44 -9.99 0.70
C SER A 123 5.31 -11.24 0.71
N PHE A 124 6.62 -11.05 0.77
CA PHE A 124 7.57 -12.11 0.97
C PHE A 124 7.56 -12.66 2.40
N GLN A 125 7.44 -11.78 3.39
CA GLN A 125 7.52 -12.12 4.82
C GLN A 125 6.18 -12.54 5.41
N TYR A 126 5.08 -12.01 4.88
CA TYR A 126 3.73 -12.19 5.42
C TYR A 126 2.75 -12.70 4.36
N PRO A 127 1.72 -13.43 4.74
CA PRO A 127 0.74 -13.99 3.81
C PRO A 127 -0.23 -12.90 3.31
N ILE A 128 0.27 -11.99 2.47
CA ILE A 128 -0.52 -10.91 1.88
C ILE A 128 -1.27 -11.42 0.66
N ASP A 129 -2.56 -11.07 0.56
CA ASP A 129 -3.37 -11.25 -0.65
C ASP A 129 -3.06 -10.12 -1.64
N LEU A 130 -2.19 -10.39 -2.63
CA LEU A 130 -1.78 -9.41 -3.63
C LEU A 130 -2.93 -8.91 -4.54
N SER A 131 -4.09 -9.56 -4.51
CA SER A 131 -5.29 -9.07 -5.18
C SER A 131 -6.05 -8.01 -4.37
N LYS A 132 -5.66 -7.79 -3.10
CA LYS A 132 -6.29 -6.90 -2.13
C LYS A 132 -5.27 -6.00 -1.45
N VAL A 133 -4.48 -5.32 -2.23
CA VAL A 133 -3.54 -4.29 -1.77
C VAL A 133 -4.16 -2.93 -2.04
N PHE A 134 -4.24 -2.10 -1.02
CA PHE A 134 -4.92 -0.81 -1.05
C PHE A 134 -3.98 0.30 -0.60
N CYS A 135 -4.21 1.52 -1.09
CA CYS A 135 -3.45 2.69 -0.69
C CYS A 135 -4.39 3.78 -0.20
N THR A 136 -4.08 4.36 0.94
CA THR A 136 -4.73 5.56 1.46
C THR A 136 -3.71 6.47 2.11
N GLY A 137 -4.08 7.71 2.35
CA GLY A 137 -3.24 8.65 3.06
C GLY A 137 -3.91 10.00 3.22
N MET A 138 -3.30 10.84 4.03
CA MET A 138 -3.77 12.19 4.30
C MET A 138 -2.92 13.23 3.58
N SER A 139 -3.55 14.30 3.04
CA SER A 139 -2.83 15.45 2.50
C SER A 139 -1.82 15.01 1.42
N ASN A 140 -0.53 15.27 1.56
CA ASN A 140 0.54 14.77 0.68
C ASN A 140 0.50 13.23 0.52
N GLY A 141 0.10 12.46 1.56
CA GLY A 141 -0.14 11.02 1.45
C GLY A 141 -1.38 10.69 0.60
N GLY A 142 -2.40 11.55 0.58
CA GLY A 142 -3.55 11.46 -0.31
C GLY A 142 -3.16 11.73 -1.77
N PHE A 143 -2.35 12.76 -2.03
CA PHE A 143 -1.73 12.99 -3.34
C PHE A 143 -0.92 11.78 -3.81
N MET A 144 -0.12 11.19 -2.90
CA MET A 144 0.65 9.99 -3.22
C MET A 144 -0.25 8.79 -3.54
N SER A 145 -1.41 8.66 -2.88
CA SER A 145 -2.39 7.61 -3.21
C SER A 145 -2.91 7.75 -4.65
N TYR A 146 -3.20 8.97 -5.11
CA TYR A 146 -3.54 9.25 -6.51
C TYR A 146 -2.37 8.98 -7.46
N PHE A 147 -1.15 9.37 -7.06
CA PHE A 147 0.05 9.12 -7.86
C PHE A 147 0.30 7.62 -8.05
N MET A 148 0.11 6.81 -6.99
CA MET A 148 0.14 5.34 -7.07
C MET A 148 -0.95 4.81 -8.02
N ALA A 149 -2.17 5.34 -7.94
CA ALA A 149 -3.25 4.92 -8.84
C ALA A 149 -2.94 5.21 -10.32
N CYS A 150 -2.28 6.33 -10.62
CA CYS A 150 -1.92 6.71 -11.98
C CYS A 150 -0.75 5.89 -12.56
N ASN A 151 0.19 5.45 -11.72
CA ASN A 151 1.49 4.94 -12.18
C ASN A 151 1.79 3.50 -11.76
N SER A 152 0.90 2.85 -11.00
CA SER A 152 1.08 1.47 -10.52
C SER A 152 -0.18 0.64 -10.71
N ASP A 153 -0.01 -0.59 -11.18
CA ASP A 153 -1.07 -1.59 -11.27
C ASP A 153 -1.13 -2.51 -10.03
N ARG A 154 -0.33 -2.22 -9.00
CA ARG A 154 -0.21 -3.08 -7.81
C ARG A 154 -1.40 -2.93 -6.86
N PHE A 155 -2.13 -1.81 -6.92
CA PHE A 155 -3.21 -1.48 -5.99
C PHE A 155 -4.58 -1.81 -6.57
N ALA A 156 -5.45 -2.38 -5.74
CA ALA A 156 -6.81 -2.76 -6.08
C ALA A 156 -7.80 -1.60 -5.95
N ALA A 157 -7.54 -0.66 -5.06
CA ALA A 157 -8.28 0.58 -4.86
C ALA A 157 -7.42 1.60 -4.11
N ILE A 158 -7.79 2.87 -4.22
CA ILE A 158 -7.20 3.95 -3.41
C ILE A 158 -8.26 4.77 -2.70
N ALA A 159 -7.85 5.41 -1.60
CA ALA A 159 -8.63 6.43 -0.92
C ALA A 159 -7.72 7.61 -0.54
N SER A 160 -8.17 8.82 -0.74
CA SER A 160 -7.47 10.03 -0.35
C SER A 160 -8.28 10.77 0.72
N VAL A 161 -7.59 11.28 1.73
CA VAL A 161 -8.19 12.14 2.76
C VAL A 161 -7.51 13.49 2.69
N THR A 162 -8.26 14.55 2.39
CA THR A 162 -7.76 15.92 2.23
C THR A 162 -6.57 16.06 1.27
N GLY A 163 -6.45 15.11 0.32
CA GLY A 163 -5.52 15.18 -0.79
C GLY A 163 -6.22 15.64 -2.06
N SER A 164 -5.46 15.83 -3.13
CA SER A 164 -5.96 16.12 -4.47
C SER A 164 -4.99 15.58 -5.52
N MET A 165 -5.19 15.93 -6.78
CA MET A 165 -4.22 15.72 -7.84
C MET A 165 -3.57 17.04 -8.23
N THR A 166 -2.27 17.01 -8.52
CA THR A 166 -1.65 18.16 -9.17
C THR A 166 -2.04 18.20 -10.64
N THR A 167 -2.06 19.40 -11.26
CA THR A 167 -2.36 19.54 -12.69
C THR A 167 -1.47 18.65 -13.55
N PRO A 168 -0.13 18.57 -13.35
CA PRO A 168 0.71 17.63 -14.06
C PRO A 168 0.36 16.16 -13.83
N MET A 169 -0.03 15.77 -12.60
CA MET A 169 -0.41 14.40 -12.28
C MET A 169 -1.67 14.00 -13.04
N LEU A 170 -2.68 14.86 -13.08
CA LEU A 170 -3.93 14.61 -13.79
C LEU A 170 -3.71 14.51 -15.30
N GLN A 171 -2.92 15.42 -15.87
CA GLN A 171 -2.61 15.45 -17.31
C GLN A 171 -1.78 14.25 -17.78
N ASN A 172 -0.88 13.75 -16.93
CA ASN A 172 0.06 12.68 -17.27
C ASN A 172 -0.30 11.33 -16.59
N CYS A 173 -1.52 11.16 -16.08
CA CYS A 173 -1.95 9.91 -15.48
C CYS A 173 -1.95 8.79 -16.53
N GLY A 174 -1.00 7.88 -16.43
CA GLY A 174 -0.77 6.80 -17.40
C GLY A 174 -1.79 5.65 -17.32
N ARG A 175 -2.74 5.74 -16.38
CA ARG A 175 -3.69 4.65 -16.16
C ARG A 175 -4.74 4.58 -17.25
N SER A 176 -4.94 3.39 -17.80
CA SER A 176 -5.97 3.09 -18.81
C SER A 176 -7.07 2.16 -18.31
N THR A 177 -6.88 1.53 -17.15
CA THR A 177 -7.82 0.56 -16.57
C THR A 177 -8.56 1.15 -15.38
N PRO A 178 -9.87 0.91 -15.24
CA PRO A 178 -10.62 1.36 -14.07
C PRO A 178 -10.02 0.90 -12.74
N ILE A 179 -10.07 1.79 -11.74
CA ILE A 179 -9.68 1.48 -10.36
C ILE A 179 -10.66 2.19 -9.41
N PRO A 180 -11.19 1.51 -8.39
CA PRO A 180 -12.03 2.15 -7.39
C PRO A 180 -11.28 3.26 -6.64
N VAL A 181 -11.93 4.44 -6.52
CA VAL A 181 -11.36 5.64 -5.90
C VAL A 181 -12.34 6.19 -4.88
N MET A 182 -11.85 6.53 -3.69
CA MET A 182 -12.60 7.31 -2.68
C MET A 182 -11.85 8.60 -2.37
N GLU A 183 -12.59 9.71 -2.26
CA GLU A 183 -12.09 10.98 -1.75
C GLU A 183 -12.90 11.41 -0.53
N ILE A 184 -12.22 11.88 0.52
CA ILE A 184 -12.84 12.46 1.72
C ILE A 184 -12.24 13.85 1.92
N HIS A 185 -13.06 14.92 1.76
CA HIS A 185 -12.54 16.28 1.75
C HIS A 185 -13.45 17.29 2.40
N GLY A 186 -12.86 18.23 3.14
CA GLY A 186 -13.54 19.34 3.79
C GLY A 186 -13.74 20.53 2.85
N THR A 187 -14.94 21.12 2.83
CA THR A 187 -15.19 22.30 1.96
C THR A 187 -14.55 23.58 2.50
N ALA A 188 -14.15 23.61 3.78
CA ALA A 188 -13.42 24.71 4.41
C ALA A 188 -11.94 24.35 4.64
N ASP A 189 -11.38 23.45 3.84
CA ASP A 189 -9.95 23.10 3.88
C ASP A 189 -9.12 24.28 3.34
N GLU A 190 -8.35 24.93 4.22
CA GLU A 190 -7.50 26.06 3.88
C GLU A 190 -6.08 25.64 3.44
N VAL A 191 -5.71 24.36 3.62
CA VAL A 191 -4.39 23.81 3.26
C VAL A 191 -4.39 23.23 1.85
N VAL A 192 -5.39 22.39 1.54
CA VAL A 192 -5.68 21.88 0.20
C VAL A 192 -7.13 22.30 -0.14
N PRO A 193 -7.31 23.49 -0.73
CA PRO A 193 -8.66 24.05 -0.96
C PRO A 193 -9.53 23.11 -1.81
N TYR A 194 -10.77 22.92 -1.39
CA TYR A 194 -11.78 22.11 -2.10
C TYR A 194 -11.95 22.54 -3.55
N ASP A 195 -11.95 23.85 -3.79
CA ASP A 195 -12.10 24.44 -5.12
C ASP A 195 -10.78 24.51 -5.91
N GLY A 196 -9.71 23.87 -5.36
CA GLY A 196 -8.39 23.85 -5.98
C GLY A 196 -7.56 25.11 -5.74
N SER A 197 -6.35 25.11 -6.25
CA SER A 197 -5.43 26.24 -6.20
C SER A 197 -4.45 26.20 -7.39
N SER A 198 -3.51 27.14 -7.47
CA SER A 198 -2.53 27.14 -8.57
C SER A 198 -1.71 25.83 -8.58
N GLY A 199 -1.89 25.05 -9.65
CA GLY A 199 -1.21 23.76 -9.86
C GLY A 199 -1.81 22.56 -9.11
N VAL A 200 -2.94 22.75 -8.39
CA VAL A 200 -3.69 21.70 -7.69
C VAL A 200 -5.14 21.73 -8.15
N GLU A 201 -5.64 20.61 -8.62
CA GLU A 201 -6.99 20.47 -9.13
C GLU A 201 -8.05 20.60 -8.01
N SER A 202 -9.23 21.13 -8.36
CA SER A 202 -10.38 21.08 -7.46
C SER A 202 -10.84 19.63 -7.27
N ILE A 203 -11.50 19.36 -6.12
CA ILE A 203 -12.01 18.02 -5.86
C ILE A 203 -13.05 17.60 -6.92
N ASP A 204 -13.85 18.55 -7.41
CA ASP A 204 -14.82 18.27 -8.48
C ASP A 204 -14.15 17.85 -9.80
N GLU A 205 -13.00 18.47 -10.19
CA GLU A 205 -12.25 18.03 -11.39
C GLU A 205 -11.56 16.67 -11.16
N VAL A 206 -11.07 16.39 -9.96
CA VAL A 206 -10.52 15.06 -9.58
C VAL A 206 -11.61 13.99 -9.71
N LEU A 207 -12.79 14.22 -9.15
CA LEU A 207 -13.92 13.29 -9.23
C LEU A 207 -14.38 13.08 -10.68
N LYS A 208 -14.45 14.16 -11.46
CA LYS A 208 -14.78 14.11 -12.88
C LYS A 208 -13.77 13.27 -13.66
N PHE A 209 -12.48 13.47 -13.43
CA PHE A 209 -11.43 12.65 -14.05
C PHE A 209 -11.62 11.15 -13.75
N TRP A 210 -11.76 10.77 -12.47
CA TRP A 210 -11.90 9.37 -12.09
C TRP A 210 -13.22 8.75 -12.53
N THR A 211 -14.33 9.49 -12.53
CA THR A 211 -15.61 8.99 -13.02
C THR A 211 -15.58 8.72 -14.53
N GLN A 212 -14.90 9.59 -15.29
CA GLN A 212 -14.69 9.39 -16.73
C GLN A 212 -13.80 8.18 -17.02
N LEU A 213 -12.64 8.08 -16.36
CA LEU A 213 -11.71 6.95 -16.49
C LEU A 213 -12.38 5.64 -16.12
N ASN A 214 -13.10 5.63 -15.01
CA ASN A 214 -13.79 4.45 -14.48
C ASN A 214 -15.09 4.13 -15.23
N LYS A 215 -15.55 5.00 -16.13
CA LYS A 215 -16.80 4.83 -16.90
C LYS A 215 -18.03 4.65 -15.99
N THR A 216 -18.08 5.41 -14.90
CA THR A 216 -19.25 5.44 -14.02
C THR A 216 -20.31 6.39 -14.56
N PRO A 217 -21.58 6.33 -14.11
CA PRO A 217 -22.56 7.38 -14.37
C PRO A 217 -22.04 8.74 -13.88
N THR A 218 -22.43 9.80 -14.57
CA THR A 218 -22.05 11.18 -14.21
C THR A 218 -22.85 11.72 -13.01
N ASN A 219 -24.04 11.17 -12.77
CA ASN A 219 -24.90 11.59 -11.67
C ASN A 219 -24.72 10.61 -10.50
N PRO A 220 -24.23 11.08 -9.34
CA PRO A 220 -24.07 10.24 -8.16
C PRO A 220 -25.41 10.00 -7.44
N GLN A 221 -25.47 8.90 -6.72
CA GLN A 221 -26.39 8.81 -5.60
C GLN A 221 -25.83 9.64 -4.44
N VAL A 222 -26.64 10.56 -3.88
CA VAL A 222 -26.24 11.40 -2.76
C VAL A 222 -27.00 10.99 -1.50
N ILE A 223 -26.27 10.68 -0.44
CA ILE A 223 -26.79 10.31 0.86
C ILE A 223 -26.33 11.37 1.87
N LYS A 224 -27.27 12.06 2.51
CA LYS A 224 -26.95 12.92 3.66
C LYS A 224 -26.63 12.03 4.86
N VAL A 225 -25.45 12.19 5.41
CA VAL A 225 -25.07 11.52 6.64
C VAL A 225 -25.83 12.19 7.81
N LEU A 226 -26.29 11.39 8.76
CA LEU A 226 -26.95 11.94 9.92
C LEU A 226 -25.94 12.73 10.76
N ASP A 227 -26.25 13.99 11.01
CA ASP A 227 -25.50 14.85 11.93
C ASP A 227 -25.75 14.40 13.38
N THR A 228 -24.81 13.62 13.89
CA THR A 228 -24.83 13.03 15.24
C THR A 228 -24.05 13.88 16.25
N ASN A 229 -23.15 14.73 15.74
CA ASN A 229 -22.31 15.62 16.54
C ASN A 229 -22.48 17.09 16.12
N VAL A 230 -23.63 17.67 16.40
CA VAL A 230 -23.98 19.06 16.05
C VAL A 230 -23.00 20.14 16.58
N ASN A 231 -22.01 19.74 17.39
CA ASN A 231 -21.03 20.66 17.98
C ASN A 231 -19.69 20.66 17.23
N ASP A 232 -19.52 19.89 16.19
CA ASP A 232 -18.27 19.84 15.42
C ASP A 232 -18.22 20.88 14.27
N ASN A 233 -19.31 21.63 14.09
CA ASN A 233 -19.49 22.72 13.11
C ASN A 233 -19.37 22.27 11.65
N CYS A 234 -19.65 21.02 11.33
CA CYS A 234 -19.65 20.52 9.98
C CYS A 234 -20.64 19.35 9.82
N THR A 235 -20.97 19.03 8.59
CA THR A 235 -21.85 17.91 8.23
C THR A 235 -21.23 17.12 7.10
N ALA A 236 -21.73 15.91 6.83
CA ALA A 236 -21.20 15.06 5.77
C ALA A 236 -22.27 14.66 4.75
N GLU A 237 -21.88 14.63 3.49
CA GLU A 237 -22.65 14.05 2.39
C GLU A 237 -21.81 12.98 1.70
N HIS A 238 -22.42 11.83 1.40
CA HIS A 238 -21.78 10.72 0.71
C HIS A 238 -22.30 10.63 -0.73
N TYR A 239 -21.40 10.86 -1.68
CA TYR A 239 -21.63 10.78 -3.12
C TYR A 239 -21.13 9.44 -3.63
N ILE A 240 -21.98 8.67 -4.28
CA ILE A 240 -21.67 7.33 -4.81
C ILE A 240 -21.89 7.34 -6.32
N TYR A 241 -20.81 7.10 -7.07
CA TYR A 241 -20.83 6.84 -8.51
C TYR A 241 -20.63 5.32 -8.70
N PRO A 242 -21.71 4.55 -8.87
CA PRO A 242 -21.64 3.10 -8.81
C PRO A 242 -20.91 2.49 -10.01
N ALA A 243 -20.28 1.34 -9.77
CA ALA A 243 -19.68 0.54 -10.83
C ALA A 243 -20.74 -0.29 -11.57
N TYR A 244 -20.60 -0.40 -12.91
CA TYR A 244 -21.41 -1.28 -13.76
C TYR A 244 -20.51 -2.06 -14.71
N GLY A 245 -20.73 -3.38 -14.84
CA GLY A 245 -19.95 -4.23 -15.71
C GLY A 245 -18.46 -4.23 -15.38
N SER A 246 -17.63 -3.74 -16.30
CA SER A 246 -16.17 -3.64 -16.14
C SER A 246 -15.71 -2.30 -15.55
N SER A 247 -16.63 -1.41 -15.10
CA SER A 247 -16.28 -0.14 -14.46
C SER A 247 -15.86 -0.33 -13.01
N ALA A 248 -15.33 0.74 -12.40
CA ALA A 248 -14.99 0.78 -10.98
C ALA A 248 -15.70 1.96 -10.31
N SER A 249 -16.15 1.80 -9.06
CA SER A 249 -16.87 2.85 -8.34
C SER A 249 -15.96 4.04 -8.01
N VAL A 250 -16.58 5.23 -7.93
CA VAL A 250 -15.98 6.41 -7.31
C VAL A 250 -16.90 6.83 -6.18
N GLU A 251 -16.33 7.08 -5.00
CA GLU A 251 -17.07 7.57 -3.86
C GLU A 251 -16.44 8.86 -3.31
N HIS A 252 -17.27 9.76 -2.81
CA HIS A 252 -16.80 10.99 -2.20
C HIS A 252 -17.59 11.30 -0.94
N PHE A 253 -16.88 11.51 0.17
CA PHE A 253 -17.45 12.12 1.36
C PHE A 253 -17.10 13.62 1.35
N LYS A 254 -18.10 14.44 1.09
CA LYS A 254 -18.02 15.90 1.15
C LYS A 254 -18.32 16.36 2.56
N ILE A 255 -17.30 16.87 3.26
CA ILE A 255 -17.44 17.37 4.63
C ILE A 255 -17.72 18.87 4.58
N ILE A 256 -18.99 19.24 4.67
CA ILE A 256 -19.44 20.63 4.55
C ILE A 256 -19.02 21.40 5.80
N GLY A 257 -18.20 22.43 5.65
CA GLY A 257 -17.59 23.18 6.74
C GLY A 257 -16.36 22.52 7.35
N GLY A 258 -16.01 21.28 6.96
CA GLY A 258 -14.83 20.57 7.47
C GLY A 258 -13.53 21.19 6.97
N GLY A 259 -12.49 21.15 7.81
CA GLY A 259 -11.15 21.62 7.53
C GLY A 259 -10.21 20.51 7.04
N HIS A 260 -8.89 20.80 7.09
CA HIS A 260 -7.82 19.88 6.72
C HIS A 260 -7.59 18.81 7.80
N THR A 261 -8.52 17.83 7.90
CA THR A 261 -8.57 16.88 9.01
C THR A 261 -8.92 15.47 8.54
N TRP A 262 -8.66 14.48 9.42
CA TRP A 262 -9.10 13.10 9.25
C TRP A 262 -10.43 12.90 9.97
N PRO A 263 -11.57 12.80 9.31
CA PRO A 263 -12.87 12.61 9.96
C PRO A 263 -12.90 11.40 10.90
N GLY A 264 -13.43 11.62 12.10
CA GLY A 264 -13.49 10.62 13.16
C GLY A 264 -12.17 10.38 13.89
N ALA A 265 -11.13 11.20 13.67
CA ALA A 265 -9.90 11.15 14.45
C ALA A 265 -10.16 11.47 15.93
N ILE A 266 -9.42 10.81 16.83
CA ILE A 266 -9.53 11.05 18.28
C ILE A 266 -9.00 12.44 18.65
N ILE A 267 -8.03 12.95 17.89
CA ILE A 267 -7.44 14.28 18.09
C ILE A 267 -8.02 15.21 17.03
N ASN A 268 -8.77 16.20 17.47
CA ASN A 268 -9.31 17.22 16.58
C ASN A 268 -8.23 18.26 16.26
N ILE A 269 -7.90 18.40 14.99
CA ILE A 269 -7.00 19.42 14.46
C ILE A 269 -7.84 20.33 13.56
N GLY A 270 -8.36 21.43 14.11
CA GLY A 270 -9.33 22.28 13.40
C GLY A 270 -10.73 21.67 13.37
N VAL A 271 -11.55 22.06 12.38
CA VAL A 271 -12.94 21.58 12.23
C VAL A 271 -12.92 20.16 11.70
N THR A 272 -13.13 19.20 12.60
CA THR A 272 -13.02 17.77 12.31
C THR A 272 -14.39 17.10 12.47
N ASN A 273 -14.93 16.57 11.38
CA ASN A 273 -16.19 15.86 11.39
C ASN A 273 -16.13 14.60 12.25
N GLN A 274 -17.12 14.42 13.11
CA GLN A 274 -17.25 13.27 14.02
C GLN A 274 -18.49 12.41 13.71
N ASP A 275 -19.23 12.70 12.62
CA ASP A 275 -20.37 11.90 12.19
C ASP A 275 -19.94 10.64 11.45
N ILE A 276 -18.78 10.69 10.79
CA ILE A 276 -18.18 9.55 10.14
C ILE A 276 -16.81 9.24 10.73
N SER A 277 -16.34 8.04 10.49
CA SER A 277 -14.94 7.66 10.70
C SER A 277 -14.32 7.35 9.33
N ALA A 278 -13.41 8.22 8.87
CA ALA A 278 -12.74 8.02 7.59
C ALA A 278 -12.10 6.62 7.50
N SER A 279 -11.44 6.15 8.56
CA SER A 279 -10.83 4.80 8.58
C SER A 279 -11.88 3.68 8.39
N LYS A 280 -13.08 3.81 8.97
CA LYS A 280 -14.16 2.82 8.78
C LYS A 280 -14.72 2.87 7.36
N GLU A 281 -14.98 4.07 6.85
CA GLU A 281 -15.53 4.24 5.50
C GLU A 281 -14.55 3.80 4.41
N ILE A 282 -13.25 4.11 4.58
CA ILE A 282 -12.20 3.63 3.69
C ILE A 282 -12.13 2.10 3.72
N TRP A 283 -12.17 1.47 4.90
CA TRP A 283 -12.17 0.00 4.96
C TRP A 283 -13.46 -0.61 4.39
N ARG A 284 -14.63 -0.02 4.65
CA ARG A 284 -15.90 -0.44 4.01
C ARG A 284 -15.74 -0.46 2.50
N PHE A 285 -15.22 0.62 1.92
CA PHE A 285 -14.96 0.76 0.50
C PHE A 285 -13.97 -0.28 -0.02
N PHE A 286 -12.83 -0.42 0.62
CA PHE A 286 -11.80 -1.37 0.23
C PHE A 286 -12.27 -2.84 0.32
N SER A 287 -13.01 -3.18 1.36
CA SER A 287 -13.48 -4.55 1.58
C SER A 287 -14.45 -5.05 0.50
N GLN A 288 -15.16 -4.15 -0.15
CA GLN A 288 -16.08 -4.44 -1.26
C GLN A 288 -15.35 -4.58 -2.60
N THR A 289 -14.10 -4.15 -2.67
CA THR A 289 -13.31 -4.12 -3.89
C THR A 289 -12.55 -5.42 -4.07
N LYS A 290 -12.73 -6.04 -5.22
CA LYS A 290 -11.83 -7.09 -5.71
C LYS A 290 -11.08 -6.51 -6.89
N LYS A 291 -9.75 -6.62 -6.89
CA LYS A 291 -8.98 -6.35 -8.12
C LYS A 291 -9.63 -7.20 -9.22
N THR A 292 -10.23 -6.55 -10.18
CA THR A 292 -10.60 -7.23 -11.40
C THR A 292 -9.30 -7.75 -11.96
N THR A 293 -9.03 -9.03 -11.84
CA THR A 293 -7.96 -9.68 -12.56
C THR A 293 -8.34 -9.60 -14.03
N ALA A 294 -8.11 -8.44 -14.65
CA ALA A 294 -7.70 -8.46 -16.02
C ALA A 294 -6.50 -9.42 -15.99
N ILE A 295 -6.67 -10.59 -16.58
CA ILE A 295 -5.54 -11.44 -16.90
C ILE A 295 -4.70 -10.59 -17.85
N HIS A 296 -3.85 -9.72 -17.29
CA HIS A 296 -2.66 -9.34 -18.00
C HIS A 296 -1.93 -10.67 -18.14
N GLN A 297 -2.06 -11.27 -19.29
CA GLN A 297 -1.06 -12.21 -19.75
C GLN A 297 0.24 -11.41 -19.73
N THR A 298 0.95 -11.52 -18.62
CA THR A 298 2.32 -11.07 -18.47
C THR A 298 3.17 -11.96 -19.36
N THR A 299 3.17 -11.65 -20.64
CA THR A 299 4.05 -12.25 -21.62
C THR A 299 5.46 -11.74 -21.32
N GLY A 300 6.27 -12.52 -20.60
CA GLY A 300 7.69 -12.18 -20.50
C GLY A 300 8.46 -12.82 -19.35
N LEU A 301 7.94 -12.87 -18.11
CA LEU A 301 8.63 -13.54 -17.01
C LEU A 301 7.93 -14.83 -16.51
N GLN A 302 6.74 -15.17 -17.02
CA GLN A 302 6.04 -16.40 -16.62
C GLN A 302 6.85 -17.64 -16.96
N ASN A 303 7.61 -17.62 -18.04
CA ASN A 303 8.47 -18.72 -18.52
C ASN A 303 9.95 -18.54 -18.14
N LEU A 304 10.26 -17.61 -17.24
CA LEU A 304 11.60 -17.46 -16.70
C LEU A 304 11.90 -18.62 -15.77
N ALA A 305 12.78 -19.52 -16.16
CA ALA A 305 13.28 -20.58 -15.28
C ALA A 305 14.41 -20.04 -14.41
N VAL A 306 14.38 -20.33 -13.11
CA VAL A 306 15.43 -19.99 -12.16
C VAL A 306 15.81 -21.26 -11.43
N GLN A 307 17.09 -21.64 -11.51
CA GLN A 307 17.63 -22.85 -10.89
C GLN A 307 18.77 -22.48 -9.94
N TYR A 308 18.71 -22.97 -8.73
CA TYR A 308 19.79 -22.85 -7.74
C TYR A 308 20.54 -24.17 -7.63
N SER A 309 21.86 -24.10 -7.78
CA SER A 309 22.78 -25.19 -7.50
C SER A 309 23.49 -24.93 -6.18
N ALA A 310 23.12 -25.68 -5.15
CA ALA A 310 23.73 -25.55 -3.82
C ALA A 310 25.23 -25.88 -3.84
N ASP A 311 25.61 -26.96 -4.54
CA ASP A 311 27.01 -27.43 -4.64
C ASP A 311 27.92 -26.43 -5.33
N ALA A 312 27.40 -25.74 -6.36
CA ALA A 312 28.13 -24.70 -7.09
C ALA A 312 27.96 -23.31 -6.51
N SER A 313 27.09 -23.11 -5.50
CA SER A 313 26.70 -21.79 -4.98
C SER A 313 26.33 -20.82 -6.10
N GLN A 314 25.53 -21.26 -7.04
CA GLN A 314 25.16 -20.50 -8.25
C GLN A 314 23.68 -20.50 -8.50
N VAL A 315 23.19 -19.41 -9.07
CA VAL A 315 21.83 -19.32 -9.62
C VAL A 315 21.92 -19.11 -11.12
N THR A 316 21.27 -19.98 -11.88
CA THR A 316 21.12 -19.84 -13.33
C THR A 316 19.72 -19.34 -13.65
N ILE A 317 19.65 -18.29 -14.43
CA ILE A 317 18.40 -17.63 -14.88
C ILE A 317 18.31 -17.87 -16.39
N VAL A 318 17.23 -18.53 -16.82
CA VAL A 318 16.97 -18.87 -18.21
C VAL A 318 15.66 -18.21 -18.66
N PRO A 319 15.72 -17.07 -19.36
CA PRO A 319 14.54 -16.45 -19.94
C PRO A 319 14.09 -17.23 -21.19
N GLU A 320 12.80 -17.15 -21.52
CA GLU A 320 12.27 -17.77 -22.74
C GLU A 320 12.87 -17.14 -24.03
N ASN A 321 13.16 -15.84 -23.98
CA ASN A 321 13.78 -15.12 -25.09
C ASN A 321 15.23 -14.73 -24.71
N SER A 322 16.19 -15.14 -25.52
CA SER A 322 17.62 -14.87 -25.32
C SER A 322 18.00 -13.38 -25.34
N GLU A 323 17.14 -12.51 -25.88
CA GLU A 323 17.35 -11.06 -25.91
C GLU A 323 16.72 -10.32 -24.72
N SER A 324 16.06 -11.04 -23.79
CA SER A 324 15.42 -10.43 -22.63
C SER A 324 16.46 -9.73 -21.75
N ARG A 325 16.14 -8.47 -21.39
CA ARG A 325 16.91 -7.67 -20.43
C ARG A 325 16.18 -7.62 -19.10
N PHE A 326 16.90 -7.85 -18.02
CA PHE A 326 16.33 -7.82 -16.69
C PHE A 326 17.38 -7.40 -15.64
N VAL A 327 16.91 -6.85 -14.55
CA VAL A 327 17.72 -6.52 -13.38
C VAL A 327 17.47 -7.59 -12.32
N VAL A 328 18.56 -8.11 -11.75
CA VAL A 328 18.50 -9.09 -10.65
C VAL A 328 19.15 -8.46 -9.42
N SER A 329 18.41 -8.39 -8.34
CA SER A 329 18.95 -8.01 -7.04
C SER A 329 18.78 -9.15 -6.02
N CYS A 330 19.76 -9.31 -5.14
CA CYS A 330 19.78 -10.32 -4.09
C CYS A 330 19.62 -9.67 -2.72
N HIS A 331 18.72 -10.20 -1.92
CA HIS A 331 18.41 -9.67 -0.60
C HIS A 331 18.34 -10.77 0.46
N ASP A 332 18.62 -10.43 1.73
CA ASP A 332 18.29 -11.29 2.87
C ASP A 332 16.83 -11.08 3.32
N LEU A 333 16.40 -11.82 4.36
CA LEU A 333 15.05 -11.72 4.89
C LEU A 333 14.73 -10.38 5.58
N GLN A 334 15.75 -9.57 5.88
CA GLN A 334 15.64 -8.22 6.44
C GLN A 334 15.55 -7.16 5.34
N GLY A 335 15.60 -7.57 4.05
CA GLY A 335 15.55 -6.67 2.90
C GLY A 335 16.88 -5.97 2.58
N ARG A 336 17.99 -6.38 3.24
CA ARG A 336 19.33 -5.86 2.91
C ARG A 336 19.76 -6.37 1.54
N GLU A 337 20.05 -5.45 0.62
CA GLU A 337 20.56 -5.78 -0.70
C GLU A 337 22.04 -6.13 -0.62
N TYR A 338 22.43 -7.23 -1.27
CA TYR A 338 23.81 -7.70 -1.38
C TYR A 338 24.42 -7.33 -2.73
N PHE A 339 23.62 -7.39 -3.77
CA PHE A 339 23.99 -6.92 -5.11
C PHE A 339 22.76 -6.63 -5.96
N SER A 340 22.94 -5.78 -6.97
CA SER A 340 22.02 -5.57 -8.09
C SER A 340 22.79 -5.59 -9.39
N ARG A 341 22.33 -6.35 -10.39
CA ARG A 341 23.00 -6.52 -11.69
C ARG A 341 22.00 -6.51 -12.83
N GLN A 342 22.33 -5.80 -13.89
CA GLN A 342 21.61 -5.89 -15.15
C GLN A 342 22.16 -7.07 -15.95
N LEU A 343 21.27 -7.94 -16.42
CA LEU A 343 21.61 -9.16 -17.14
C LEU A 343 20.85 -9.20 -18.47
N ASN A 344 21.42 -9.92 -19.43
CA ASN A 344 20.84 -10.10 -20.76
C ASN A 344 20.85 -11.60 -21.10
N GLY A 345 19.71 -12.14 -21.51
CA GLY A 345 19.59 -13.55 -21.87
C GLY A 345 19.88 -14.51 -20.72
N GLN A 346 20.25 -15.75 -21.05
CA GLN A 346 20.63 -16.74 -20.03
C GLN A 346 21.88 -16.29 -19.29
N SER A 347 21.82 -16.28 -17.98
CA SER A 347 22.89 -15.79 -17.12
C SER A 347 23.03 -16.63 -15.86
N THR A 348 24.28 -16.82 -15.41
CA THR A 348 24.61 -17.50 -14.14
C THR A 348 25.23 -16.49 -13.18
N LEU A 349 24.74 -16.46 -11.96
CA LEU A 349 25.20 -15.60 -10.88
C LEU A 349 25.92 -16.45 -9.84
N ASP A 350 27.17 -16.08 -9.51
CA ASP A 350 27.90 -16.65 -8.39
C ASP A 350 27.43 -16.01 -7.07
N LEU A 351 27.23 -16.87 -6.08
CA LEU A 351 26.75 -16.49 -4.75
C LEU A 351 27.79 -16.79 -3.65
N PHE A 352 29.05 -16.98 -4.03
CA PHE A 352 30.12 -17.37 -3.09
C PHE A 352 30.34 -16.36 -1.97
N GLU A 353 30.09 -15.08 -2.22
CA GLU A 353 30.25 -14.02 -1.23
C GLU A 353 29.13 -13.97 -0.20
N LEU A 354 28.02 -14.68 -0.41
CA LEU A 354 26.93 -14.75 0.56
C LEU A 354 27.28 -15.74 1.68
N LEU A 355 27.03 -15.33 2.91
CA LEU A 355 27.10 -16.21 4.08
C LEU A 355 25.97 -17.26 4.05
N PRO A 356 26.08 -18.40 4.76
CA PRO A 356 24.98 -19.33 4.91
C PRO A 356 23.72 -18.63 5.43
N GLY A 357 22.57 -18.84 4.78
CA GLY A 357 21.35 -18.17 5.17
C GLY A 357 20.24 -18.22 4.11
N ASN A 358 19.11 -17.64 4.44
CA ASN A 358 17.96 -17.51 3.54
C ASN A 358 18.03 -16.20 2.77
N TYR A 359 17.92 -16.31 1.45
CA TYR A 359 17.99 -15.19 0.50
C TYR A 359 16.86 -15.25 -0.51
N TYR A 360 16.62 -14.12 -1.17
CA TYR A 360 15.77 -14.07 -2.36
C TYR A 360 16.41 -13.22 -3.47
N LEU A 361 16.19 -13.65 -4.70
CA LEU A 361 16.48 -12.86 -5.88
C LEU A 361 15.18 -12.20 -6.34
N GLN A 362 15.24 -10.91 -6.54
CA GLN A 362 14.21 -10.15 -7.24
C GLN A 362 14.69 -9.92 -8.68
N ILE A 363 13.93 -10.44 -9.64
CA ILE A 363 14.23 -10.34 -11.06
C ILE A 363 13.19 -9.42 -11.69
N ARG A 364 13.64 -8.30 -12.24
CA ARG A 364 12.76 -7.25 -12.83
C ARG A 364 13.04 -7.09 -14.31
N SER A 365 12.00 -6.96 -15.13
CA SER A 365 12.07 -6.58 -16.53
C SER A 365 10.92 -5.63 -16.85
N ALA A 366 11.21 -4.42 -17.31
CA ALA A 366 10.23 -3.38 -17.62
C ALA A 366 9.12 -3.27 -16.55
N ASN A 367 7.97 -3.88 -16.79
CA ASN A 367 6.80 -3.83 -15.91
C ASN A 367 6.53 -5.16 -15.20
N GLN A 368 7.53 -6.05 -15.10
CA GLN A 368 7.35 -7.39 -14.54
C GLN A 368 8.45 -7.72 -13.55
N PHE A 369 8.11 -8.48 -12.52
CA PHE A 369 9.09 -9.01 -11.59
C PHE A 369 8.77 -10.46 -11.22
N LYS A 370 9.81 -11.18 -10.80
CA LYS A 370 9.75 -12.54 -10.26
C LYS A 370 10.65 -12.64 -9.04
N ILE A 371 10.16 -13.29 -8.00
CA ILE A 371 10.96 -13.56 -6.79
C ILE A 371 11.30 -15.04 -6.77
N PHE A 372 12.57 -15.32 -6.58
CA PHE A 372 13.10 -16.67 -6.40
C PHE A 372 13.79 -16.76 -5.05
N ARG A 373 13.40 -17.74 -4.22
CA ARG A 373 13.96 -17.98 -2.89
C ARG A 373 14.95 -19.12 -2.93
N PHE A 374 16.02 -19.00 -2.16
CA PHE A 374 16.98 -20.07 -1.97
C PHE A 374 17.60 -20.02 -0.58
N PHE A 375 18.11 -21.16 -0.13
CA PHE A 375 18.90 -21.28 1.09
C PHE A 375 20.35 -21.51 0.68
N LYS A 376 21.25 -20.58 1.04
CA LYS A 376 22.68 -20.70 0.88
C LYS A 376 23.22 -21.58 2.00
N GLN A 377 23.81 -22.71 1.67
CA GLN A 377 24.49 -23.61 2.61
C GLN A 377 25.88 -23.10 2.98
#